data_9f7952fd0cb7b5607f569e34225e3c43
#
_entry.id   9f7952fd0cb7b5607f569e34225e3c43
#
_cell.length_a   1.000
_cell.length_b   1.000
_cell.length_c   1.000
_cell.angle_alpha   90.00
_cell.angle_beta   90.00
_cell.angle_gamma   90.00
#
_symmetry.space_group_name_H-M   'P 1'
#
loop_
_entity.id
_entity.type
_entity.pdbx_description
1 polymer ?
#
loop_
_entity_poly.entity_id
_entity_poly.type
_entity_poly.pdbx_seq_one_letter_code
_entity_poly.pdbx_strand_id
1 'polypeptide(L)'
;AAPVPTKFSLGIQAFSLRKYSLDDALRHTKELGFDAIEFYPKMFPITNDSSQIKTVLQKVRDQGLMISAHGVNKFTADSEANRKVFSFAKQAGIKILTADPSADSFDNLEELVQEFDMRVAIHNHGPGHRYSKVLDVLRAIENRDQRIGACADLGHYIRSTERPVEVIRLLKGRLYGIHLKDF
;
A
#
# COMPACT_ATOMS: atom_id res chain seq x y z
N ALA A 1 25.11 0.81 15.56
CA ALA A 1 24.01 1.43 14.86
C ALA A 1 23.99 0.90 13.42
N ALA A 2 22.88 0.34 12.95
CA ALA A 2 22.76 -0.07 11.57
C ALA A 2 22.90 1.18 10.66
N PRO A 3 23.59 1.08 9.52
CA PRO A 3 23.71 2.20 8.61
C PRO A 3 22.30 2.64 8.14
N VAL A 4 22.03 3.93 8.24
CA VAL A 4 20.81 4.49 7.68
C VAL A 4 20.86 4.28 6.16
N PRO A 5 19.80 3.75 5.53
CA PRO A 5 19.78 3.62 4.09
C PRO A 5 20.03 4.98 3.44
N THR A 6 21.03 5.07 2.61
CA THR A 6 21.43 6.34 1.96
C THR A 6 20.54 6.72 0.79
N LYS A 7 19.59 5.84 0.41
CA LYS A 7 18.66 6.08 -0.71
C LYS A 7 17.27 5.54 -0.38
N PHE A 8 16.28 6.44 -0.38
CA PHE A 8 14.88 6.07 -0.37
C PHE A 8 14.43 5.72 -1.80
N SER A 9 13.59 4.70 -1.96
CA SER A 9 12.88 4.48 -3.21
C SER A 9 11.74 5.49 -3.30
N LEU A 10 11.72 6.24 -4.39
CA LEU A 10 10.64 7.18 -4.68
C LEU A 10 9.70 6.59 -5.71
N GLY A 11 8.42 6.67 -5.44
CA GLY A 11 7.38 6.17 -6.32
C GLY A 11 6.18 7.11 -6.38
N ILE A 12 5.30 6.84 -7.32
CA ILE A 12 4.02 7.51 -7.43
C ILE A 12 2.89 6.54 -7.15
N GLN A 13 1.89 6.99 -6.39
CA GLN A 13 0.64 6.25 -6.27
C GLN A 13 -0.21 6.52 -7.52
N ALA A 14 -0.51 5.46 -8.27
CA ALA A 14 -1.12 5.54 -9.61
C ALA A 14 -2.50 6.23 -9.63
N PHE A 15 -3.16 6.37 -8.49
CA PHE A 15 -4.39 7.17 -8.39
C PHE A 15 -4.18 8.64 -8.79
N SER A 16 -2.97 9.18 -8.62
CA SER A 16 -2.61 10.52 -9.12
C SER A 16 -2.69 10.59 -10.64
N LEU A 17 -2.47 9.47 -11.31
CA LEU A 17 -2.52 9.31 -12.77
C LEU A 17 -3.80 8.63 -13.26
N ARG A 18 -4.87 8.60 -12.46
CA ARG A 18 -6.12 7.85 -12.72
C ARG A 18 -6.89 8.23 -13.98
N LYS A 19 -6.56 9.37 -14.59
CA LYS A 19 -7.15 9.84 -15.85
C LYS A 19 -6.41 9.35 -17.10
N TYR A 20 -5.24 8.74 -16.92
CA TYR A 20 -4.40 8.24 -17.99
C TYR A 20 -4.62 6.73 -18.19
N SER A 21 -4.25 6.24 -19.38
CA SER A 21 -4.12 4.80 -19.63
C SER A 21 -3.00 4.21 -18.80
N LEU A 22 -2.96 2.87 -18.65
CA LEU A 22 -1.84 2.20 -17.98
C LEU A 22 -0.50 2.58 -18.61
N ASP A 23 -0.42 2.55 -19.94
CA ASP A 23 0.83 2.82 -20.67
C ASP A 23 1.30 4.27 -20.46
N ASP A 24 0.38 5.23 -20.53
CA ASP A 24 0.71 6.63 -20.26
C ASP A 24 1.08 6.86 -18.78
N ALA A 25 0.38 6.21 -17.85
CA ALA A 25 0.71 6.33 -16.43
C ALA A 25 2.12 5.82 -16.13
N LEU A 26 2.51 4.69 -16.70
CA LEU A 26 3.86 4.13 -16.55
C LEU A 26 4.91 5.06 -17.20
N ARG A 27 4.66 5.53 -18.42
CA ARG A 27 5.54 6.49 -19.11
C ARG A 27 5.72 7.75 -18.29
N HIS A 28 4.64 8.40 -17.83
CA HIS A 28 4.72 9.59 -16.99
C HIS A 28 5.43 9.35 -15.66
N THR A 29 5.21 8.20 -15.05
CA THR A 29 5.95 7.80 -13.82
C THR A 29 7.45 7.86 -14.07
N LYS A 30 7.90 7.31 -15.21
CA LYS A 30 9.33 7.30 -15.58
C LYS A 30 9.85 8.69 -15.95
N GLU A 31 9.11 9.45 -16.75
CA GLU A 31 9.47 10.80 -17.15
C GLU A 31 9.62 11.75 -15.94
N LEU A 32 8.81 11.57 -14.91
CA LEU A 32 8.91 12.32 -13.65
C LEU A 32 10.08 11.89 -12.76
N GLY A 33 10.85 10.87 -13.17
CA GLY A 33 12.04 10.43 -12.45
C GLY A 33 11.77 9.47 -11.29
N PHE A 34 10.58 8.88 -11.21
CA PHE A 34 10.27 7.86 -10.21
C PHE A 34 10.82 6.49 -10.60
N ASP A 35 11.19 5.70 -9.61
CA ASP A 35 11.68 4.32 -9.78
C ASP A 35 10.58 3.28 -9.55
N ALA A 36 9.47 3.68 -8.92
CA ALA A 36 8.42 2.78 -8.50
C ALA A 36 7.02 3.35 -8.72
N ILE A 37 6.06 2.44 -8.87
CA ILE A 37 4.63 2.76 -8.92
C ILE A 37 3.89 1.91 -7.87
N GLU A 38 2.99 2.54 -7.12
CA GLU A 38 1.99 1.85 -6.33
C GLU A 38 0.69 1.81 -7.13
N PHE A 39 0.21 0.62 -7.45
CA PHE A 39 -1.03 0.47 -8.20
C PHE A 39 -2.27 0.58 -7.32
N TYR A 40 -3.35 1.12 -7.91
CA TYR A 40 -4.69 1.02 -7.32
C TYR A 40 -5.56 0.05 -8.13
N PRO A 41 -6.62 -0.55 -7.50
CA PRO A 41 -7.34 -1.68 -8.08
C PRO A 41 -8.01 -1.43 -9.45
N LYS A 42 -8.30 -0.19 -9.83
CA LYS A 42 -8.86 0.09 -11.17
C LYS A 42 -7.80 0.10 -12.27
N MET A 43 -6.54 0.42 -11.96
CA MET A 43 -5.46 0.44 -12.94
C MET A 43 -4.78 -0.92 -13.08
N PHE A 44 -4.66 -1.67 -12.00
CA PHE A 44 -4.24 -3.07 -12.00
C PHE A 44 -5.29 -3.92 -11.28
N PRO A 45 -6.31 -4.41 -11.96
CA PRO A 45 -7.41 -5.15 -11.34
C PRO A 45 -6.95 -6.47 -10.69
N ILE A 46 -7.53 -6.77 -9.53
CA ILE A 46 -7.34 -8.06 -8.88
C ILE A 46 -7.95 -9.14 -9.77
N THR A 47 -7.13 -10.06 -10.23
CA THR A 47 -7.50 -11.12 -11.16
C THR A 47 -6.71 -12.40 -10.90
N ASN A 48 -7.26 -13.54 -11.29
CA ASN A 48 -6.55 -14.82 -11.33
C ASN A 48 -6.02 -15.15 -12.74
N ASP A 49 -6.27 -14.27 -13.71
CA ASP A 49 -5.76 -14.44 -15.07
C ASP A 49 -4.26 -14.10 -15.12
N SER A 50 -3.45 -15.15 -15.14
CA SER A 50 -1.99 -15.02 -15.18
C SER A 50 -1.49 -14.35 -16.47
N SER A 51 -2.24 -14.38 -17.56
CA SER A 51 -1.88 -13.68 -18.80
C SER A 51 -2.01 -12.16 -18.63
N GLN A 52 -3.11 -11.71 -18.04
CA GLN A 52 -3.31 -10.30 -17.74
C GLN A 52 -2.24 -9.80 -16.76
N ILE A 53 -1.96 -10.56 -15.70
CA ILE A 53 -0.91 -10.22 -14.74
C ILE A 53 0.44 -10.08 -15.44
N LYS A 54 0.84 -11.07 -16.24
CA LYS A 54 2.11 -11.04 -16.99
C LYS A 54 2.21 -9.84 -17.93
N THR A 55 1.12 -9.49 -18.60
CA THR A 55 1.07 -8.31 -19.49
C THR A 55 1.37 -7.02 -18.74
N VAL A 56 0.73 -6.79 -17.59
CA VAL A 56 0.99 -5.59 -16.77
C VAL A 56 2.43 -5.59 -16.25
N LEU A 57 2.90 -6.73 -15.74
CA LEU A 57 4.28 -6.85 -15.24
C LEU A 57 5.32 -6.59 -16.34
N GLN A 58 5.06 -7.04 -17.57
CA GLN A 58 5.95 -6.76 -18.70
C GLN A 58 6.01 -5.26 -18.98
N LYS A 59 4.86 -4.58 -19.06
CA LYS A 59 4.81 -3.12 -19.28
C LYS A 59 5.57 -2.33 -18.20
N VAL A 60 5.45 -2.74 -16.93
CA VAL A 60 6.20 -2.13 -15.82
C VAL A 60 7.71 -2.32 -16.01
N ARG A 61 8.14 -3.54 -16.36
CA ARG A 61 9.57 -3.84 -16.62
C ARG A 61 10.12 -3.06 -17.82
N ASP A 62 9.34 -2.96 -18.89
CA ASP A 62 9.75 -2.25 -20.11
C ASP A 62 10.03 -0.76 -19.85
N GLN A 63 9.37 -0.18 -18.85
CA GLN A 63 9.66 1.19 -18.38
C GLN A 63 10.78 1.24 -17.31
N GLY A 64 11.37 0.11 -16.94
CA GLY A 64 12.38 0.05 -15.88
C GLY A 64 11.86 0.47 -14.52
N LEU A 65 10.57 0.21 -14.24
CA LEU A 65 9.91 0.51 -12.97
C LEU A 65 9.77 -0.73 -12.10
N MET A 66 9.59 -0.50 -10.80
CA MET A 66 9.20 -1.52 -9.82
C MET A 66 7.77 -1.26 -9.33
N ILE A 67 7.10 -2.32 -8.88
CA ILE A 67 5.83 -2.18 -8.14
C ILE A 67 6.18 -2.11 -6.65
N SER A 68 5.89 -0.98 -6.02
CA SER A 68 6.14 -0.79 -4.58
C SER A 68 5.05 -1.39 -3.71
N ALA A 69 3.80 -1.24 -4.11
CA ALA A 69 2.63 -1.73 -3.38
C ALA A 69 1.40 -1.79 -4.29
N HIS A 70 0.32 -2.35 -3.77
CA HIS A 70 -1.00 -2.34 -4.41
C HIS A 70 -2.09 -1.99 -3.39
N GLY A 71 -2.94 -1.04 -3.72
CA GLY A 71 -4.09 -0.64 -2.90
C GLY A 71 -4.60 0.78 -3.23
N VAL A 72 -5.57 1.29 -2.48
CA VAL A 72 -5.98 0.83 -1.14
C VAL A 72 -7.01 -0.30 -1.30
N ASN A 73 -6.69 -1.45 -0.73
CA ASN A 73 -7.58 -2.61 -0.72
C ASN A 73 -8.51 -2.55 0.49
N LYS A 74 -9.76 -2.96 0.31
CA LYS A 74 -10.68 -3.18 1.42
C LYS A 74 -10.59 -4.64 1.85
N PHE A 75 -10.35 -4.85 3.13
CA PHE A 75 -10.45 -6.17 3.75
C PHE A 75 -11.62 -6.18 4.73
N THR A 76 -12.38 -7.25 4.71
CA THR A 76 -13.60 -7.42 5.52
C THR A 76 -13.63 -8.81 6.15
N ALA A 77 -14.73 -9.19 6.79
CA ALA A 77 -14.95 -10.57 7.29
C ALA A 77 -14.99 -11.64 6.17
N ASP A 78 -15.09 -11.25 4.89
CA ASP A 78 -15.06 -12.17 3.76
C ASP A 78 -13.63 -12.68 3.51
N SER A 79 -13.29 -13.79 4.15
CA SER A 79 -11.97 -14.42 4.06
C SER A 79 -11.60 -14.88 2.65
N GLU A 80 -12.60 -15.28 1.83
CA GLU A 80 -12.32 -15.68 0.46
C GLU A 80 -11.97 -14.47 -0.43
N ALA A 81 -12.70 -13.37 -0.28
CA ALA A 81 -12.39 -12.13 -0.98
C ALA A 81 -11.00 -11.61 -0.58
N ASN A 82 -10.67 -11.64 0.72
CA ASN A 82 -9.36 -11.28 1.22
C ASN A 82 -8.26 -12.16 0.59
N ARG A 83 -8.43 -13.48 0.61
CA ARG A 83 -7.49 -14.44 0.02
C ARG A 83 -7.24 -14.20 -1.47
N LYS A 84 -8.27 -13.81 -2.23
CA LYS A 84 -8.11 -13.48 -3.67
C LYS A 84 -7.14 -12.32 -3.87
N VAL A 85 -7.17 -11.30 -3.01
CA VAL A 85 -6.23 -10.18 -3.07
C VAL A 85 -4.79 -10.65 -2.83
N PHE A 86 -4.57 -11.48 -1.82
CA PHE A 86 -3.24 -12.03 -1.53
C PHE A 86 -2.72 -12.95 -2.64
N SER A 87 -3.59 -13.81 -3.17
CA SER A 87 -3.23 -14.72 -4.29
C SER A 87 -2.83 -13.95 -5.54
N PHE A 88 -3.58 -12.91 -5.89
CA PHE A 88 -3.23 -11.97 -6.96
C PHE A 88 -1.86 -11.32 -6.70
N ALA A 89 -1.68 -10.73 -5.51
CA ALA A 89 -0.44 -10.06 -5.14
C ALA A 89 0.77 -11.02 -5.21
N LYS A 90 0.60 -12.27 -4.77
CA LYS A 90 1.63 -13.32 -4.88
C LYS A 90 2.03 -13.57 -6.33
N GLN A 91 1.05 -13.74 -7.22
CA GLN A 91 1.31 -13.96 -8.64
C GLN A 91 1.97 -12.74 -9.30
N ALA A 92 1.61 -11.53 -8.87
CA ALA A 92 2.19 -10.29 -9.36
C ALA A 92 3.55 -9.93 -8.71
N GLY A 93 4.04 -10.71 -7.75
CA GLY A 93 5.28 -10.43 -7.03
C GLY A 93 5.21 -9.21 -6.11
N ILE A 94 4.00 -8.76 -5.75
CA ILE A 94 3.75 -7.62 -4.87
C ILE A 94 3.90 -8.08 -3.43
N LYS A 95 4.63 -7.32 -2.61
CA LYS A 95 4.94 -7.68 -1.22
C LYS A 95 4.21 -6.83 -0.18
N ILE A 96 3.67 -5.69 -0.59
CA ILE A 96 2.97 -4.76 0.30
C ILE A 96 1.58 -4.48 -0.28
N LEU A 97 0.58 -4.69 0.55
CA LEU A 97 -0.82 -4.36 0.27
C LEU A 97 -1.20 -3.16 1.14
N THR A 98 -1.39 -1.98 0.52
CA THR A 98 -1.98 -0.85 1.24
C THR A 98 -3.48 -1.09 1.39
N ALA A 99 -4.04 -0.77 2.55
CA ALA A 99 -5.33 -1.29 2.96
C ALA A 99 -6.15 -0.35 3.84
N ASP A 100 -7.46 -0.53 3.78
CA ASP A 100 -8.46 0.01 4.71
C ASP A 100 -9.26 -1.17 5.30
N PRO A 101 -8.68 -1.94 6.25
CA PRO A 101 -9.31 -3.12 6.81
C PRO A 101 -10.43 -2.75 7.79
N SER A 102 -11.53 -3.53 7.81
CA SER A 102 -12.51 -3.49 8.88
C SER A 102 -12.02 -4.25 10.11
N ALA A 103 -12.58 -3.94 11.27
CA ALA A 103 -12.13 -4.53 12.54
C ALA A 103 -12.24 -6.07 12.58
N ASP A 104 -13.23 -6.62 11.88
CA ASP A 104 -13.52 -8.06 11.79
C ASP A 104 -12.66 -8.82 10.76
N SER A 105 -11.77 -8.12 10.05
CA SER A 105 -10.87 -8.76 9.07
C SER A 105 -9.52 -9.19 9.66
N PHE A 106 -9.13 -8.67 10.82
CA PHE A 106 -7.74 -8.79 11.30
C PHE A 106 -7.29 -10.21 11.58
N ASP A 107 -8.14 -11.06 12.16
CA ASP A 107 -7.75 -12.45 12.46
C ASP A 107 -7.43 -13.20 11.15
N ASN A 108 -8.25 -13.03 10.12
CA ASN A 108 -7.95 -13.59 8.79
C ASN A 108 -6.73 -12.93 8.14
N LEU A 109 -6.52 -11.62 8.33
CA LEU A 109 -5.33 -10.96 7.79
C LEU A 109 -4.04 -11.49 8.45
N GLU A 110 -4.05 -11.84 9.74
CA GLU A 110 -2.88 -12.44 10.40
C GLU A 110 -2.51 -13.80 9.79
N GLU A 111 -3.51 -14.64 9.50
CA GLU A 111 -3.29 -15.89 8.78
C GLU A 111 -2.68 -15.65 7.39
N LEU A 112 -3.26 -14.72 6.63
CA LEU A 112 -2.85 -14.44 5.26
C LEU A 112 -1.45 -13.80 5.17
N VAL A 113 -1.09 -12.87 6.05
CA VAL A 113 0.26 -12.26 6.02
C VAL A 113 1.35 -13.29 6.36
N GLN A 114 1.03 -14.30 7.18
CA GLN A 114 1.94 -15.41 7.51
C GLN A 114 2.05 -16.37 6.32
N GLU A 115 0.92 -16.84 5.80
CA GLU A 115 0.86 -17.81 4.70
C GLU A 115 1.54 -17.30 3.43
N PHE A 116 1.29 -16.04 3.06
CA PHE A 116 1.80 -15.46 1.82
C PHE A 116 3.15 -14.75 1.98
N ASP A 117 3.63 -14.57 3.19
CA ASP A 117 4.80 -13.76 3.56
C ASP A 117 4.73 -12.35 2.94
N MET A 118 3.63 -11.65 3.25
CA MET A 118 3.33 -10.31 2.75
C MET A 118 3.06 -9.34 3.90
N ARG A 119 3.12 -8.06 3.59
CA ARG A 119 2.76 -6.99 4.52
C ARG A 119 1.44 -6.36 4.15
N VAL A 120 0.64 -6.05 5.17
CA VAL A 120 -0.54 -5.20 5.07
C VAL A 120 -0.22 -3.86 5.73
N ALA A 121 -0.38 -2.77 4.98
CA ALA A 121 -0.07 -1.43 5.43
C ALA A 121 -1.36 -0.60 5.50
N ILE A 122 -1.87 -0.34 6.70
CA ILE A 122 -3.10 0.45 6.89
C ILE A 122 -2.86 1.86 6.38
N HIS A 123 -3.64 2.28 5.40
CA HIS A 123 -3.67 3.63 4.86
C HIS A 123 -4.68 4.47 5.64
N ASN A 124 -4.21 5.53 6.29
CA ASN A 124 -5.08 6.46 6.99
C ASN A 124 -5.79 7.39 6.02
N HIS A 125 -6.94 7.90 6.44
CA HIS A 125 -7.74 8.86 5.71
C HIS A 125 -7.99 10.12 6.54
N GLY A 126 -8.66 11.12 5.97
CA GLY A 126 -8.96 12.38 6.65
C GLY A 126 -9.99 12.25 7.78
N PRO A 127 -10.36 13.38 8.40
CA PRO A 127 -11.28 13.40 9.53
C PRO A 127 -12.59 12.65 9.26
N GLY A 128 -13.08 11.94 10.28
CA GLY A 128 -14.32 11.15 10.21
C GLY A 128 -14.13 9.72 9.71
N HIS A 129 -12.94 9.36 9.22
CA HIS A 129 -12.63 7.98 8.86
C HIS A 129 -12.16 7.16 10.07
N ARG A 130 -12.31 5.81 10.02
CA ARG A 130 -11.90 4.90 11.11
C ARG A 130 -10.42 4.99 11.45
N TYR A 131 -9.58 5.30 10.48
CA TYR A 131 -8.14 5.50 10.63
C TYR A 131 -7.77 6.97 10.37
N SER A 132 -8.39 7.89 11.08
CA SER A 132 -8.13 9.33 10.91
C SER A 132 -6.98 9.85 11.77
N LYS A 133 -6.66 9.14 12.84
CA LYS A 133 -5.58 9.48 13.78
C LYS A 133 -4.54 8.37 13.83
N VAL A 134 -3.30 8.74 14.17
CA VAL A 134 -2.23 7.74 14.34
C VAL A 134 -2.56 6.72 15.42
N LEU A 135 -3.23 7.14 16.48
CA LEU A 135 -3.66 6.24 17.56
C LEU A 135 -4.69 5.20 17.09
N ASP A 136 -5.52 5.52 16.10
CA ASP A 136 -6.46 4.54 15.53
C ASP A 136 -5.71 3.40 14.84
N VAL A 137 -4.67 3.75 14.09
CA VAL A 137 -3.80 2.77 13.43
C VAL A 137 -3.01 1.96 14.46
N LEU A 138 -2.41 2.62 15.45
CA LEU A 138 -1.64 1.93 16.50
C LEU A 138 -2.49 0.92 17.26
N ARG A 139 -3.71 1.28 17.65
CA ARG A 139 -4.66 0.37 18.33
C ARG A 139 -5.03 -0.82 17.44
N ALA A 140 -5.23 -0.58 16.14
CA ALA A 140 -5.58 -1.64 15.21
C ALA A 140 -4.46 -2.66 15.00
N ILE A 141 -3.20 -2.24 15.10
CA ILE A 141 -2.04 -3.11 14.91
C ILE A 141 -1.43 -3.60 16.24
N GLU A 142 -1.93 -3.12 17.37
CA GLU A 142 -1.48 -3.56 18.69
C GLU A 142 -1.68 -5.08 18.85
N ASN A 143 -0.65 -5.77 19.32
CA ASN A 143 -0.67 -7.23 19.51
C ASN A 143 -0.93 -8.05 18.22
N ARG A 144 -0.82 -7.46 17.04
CA ARG A 144 -0.95 -8.15 15.75
C ARG A 144 0.41 -8.53 15.17
N ASP A 145 0.39 -9.48 14.22
CA ASP A 145 1.60 -9.90 13.49
C ASP A 145 2.38 -8.67 12.99
N GLN A 146 3.72 -8.74 13.08
CA GLN A 146 4.60 -7.64 12.68
C GLN A 146 4.47 -7.26 11.20
N ARG A 147 3.90 -8.11 10.36
CA ARG A 147 3.64 -7.81 8.94
C ARG A 147 2.43 -6.90 8.73
N ILE A 148 1.62 -6.66 9.76
CA ILE A 148 0.51 -5.70 9.72
C ILE A 148 0.99 -4.38 10.32
N GLY A 149 1.03 -3.32 9.54
CA GLY A 149 1.55 -2.01 9.93
C GLY A 149 0.86 -0.87 9.20
N ALA A 150 1.58 0.19 8.88
CA ALA A 150 1.04 1.43 8.37
C ALA A 150 1.65 1.85 7.03
N CYS A 151 0.81 2.43 6.17
CA CYS A 151 1.17 3.34 5.10
C CYS A 151 0.67 4.73 5.51
N ALA A 152 1.55 5.60 5.95
CA ALA A 152 1.18 6.91 6.48
C ALA A 152 0.96 7.92 5.36
N ASP A 153 -0.30 8.27 5.07
CA ASP A 153 -0.62 9.44 4.24
C ASP A 153 -0.53 10.70 5.11
N LEU A 154 0.56 11.42 4.94
CA LEU A 154 0.89 12.57 5.79
C LEU A 154 -0.06 13.75 5.56
N GLY A 155 -0.57 13.95 4.33
CA GLY A 155 -1.57 14.97 4.07
C GLY A 155 -2.88 14.71 4.78
N HIS A 156 -3.31 13.45 4.87
CA HIS A 156 -4.50 13.10 5.65
C HIS A 156 -4.28 13.28 7.16
N TYR A 157 -3.09 12.99 7.67
CA TYR A 157 -2.77 13.26 9.09
C TYR A 157 -2.78 14.76 9.40
N ILE A 158 -2.22 15.60 8.52
CA ILE A 158 -2.28 17.06 8.69
C ILE A 158 -3.73 17.55 8.74
N ARG A 159 -4.58 17.08 7.81
CA ARG A 159 -6.03 17.39 7.83
C ARG A 159 -6.73 16.95 9.11
N SER A 160 -6.20 15.91 9.74
CA SER A 160 -6.66 15.41 11.04
C SER A 160 -5.96 16.10 12.22
N THR A 161 -5.26 17.23 12.00
CA THR A 161 -4.54 18.00 13.00
C THR A 161 -3.41 17.24 13.71
N GLU A 162 -2.77 16.30 13.02
CA GLU A 162 -1.61 15.56 13.50
C GLU A 162 -0.32 16.05 12.84
N ARG A 163 0.76 15.98 13.57
CA ARG A 163 2.09 16.43 13.11
C ARG A 163 2.81 15.27 12.41
N PRO A 164 3.15 15.38 11.10
CA PRO A 164 3.75 14.29 10.35
C PRO A 164 4.98 13.65 10.98
N VAL A 165 5.88 14.47 11.53
CA VAL A 165 7.11 13.96 12.16
C VAL A 165 6.81 13.10 13.39
N GLU A 166 5.84 13.52 14.21
CA GLU A 166 5.43 12.73 15.38
C GLU A 166 4.74 11.42 14.97
N VAL A 167 3.90 11.46 13.93
CA VAL A 167 3.27 10.27 13.36
C VAL A 167 4.32 9.24 12.92
N ILE A 168 5.35 9.67 12.16
CA ILE A 168 6.43 8.81 11.71
C ILE A 168 7.19 8.19 12.89
N ARG A 169 7.46 8.99 13.94
CA ARG A 169 8.13 8.50 15.16
C ARG A 169 7.31 7.46 15.90
N LEU A 170 6.00 7.67 16.03
CA LEU A 170 5.09 6.74 16.69
C LEU A 170 4.93 5.43 15.93
N LEU A 171 4.94 5.48 14.59
CA LEU A 171 4.83 4.30 13.73
C LEU A 171 6.17 3.58 13.51
N LYS A 172 7.26 4.02 14.12
CA LYS A 172 8.58 3.41 13.97
C LYS A 172 8.53 1.89 14.21
N GLY A 173 9.10 1.13 13.27
CA GLY A 173 9.13 -0.33 13.32
C GLY A 173 7.91 -1.00 12.64
N ARG A 174 6.83 -0.25 12.40
CA ARG A 174 5.61 -0.73 11.74
C ARG A 174 5.22 0.14 10.53
N LEU A 175 6.09 1.04 10.09
CA LEU A 175 5.88 1.92 8.94
C LEU A 175 6.43 1.26 7.67
N TYR A 176 5.56 0.93 6.72
CA TYR A 176 5.90 0.21 5.48
C TYR A 176 5.76 1.07 4.22
N GLY A 177 5.12 2.22 4.33
CA GLY A 177 5.01 3.19 3.27
C GLY A 177 4.68 4.57 3.80
N ILE A 178 5.00 5.58 3.01
CA ILE A 178 4.64 6.98 3.28
C ILE A 178 4.07 7.56 2.00
N HIS A 179 2.88 8.16 2.08
CA HIS A 179 2.36 9.01 1.02
C HIS A 179 2.62 10.47 1.39
N LEU A 180 3.46 11.12 0.60
CA LEU A 180 3.60 12.57 0.60
C LEU A 180 2.48 13.14 -0.26
N LYS A 181 1.62 13.93 0.32
CA LYS A 181 0.41 14.41 -0.32
C LYS A 181 0.17 15.88 0.01
N ASP A 182 -0.16 16.60 -1.03
CA ASP A 182 -0.66 17.95 -1.01
C ASP A 182 -2.16 18.01 -0.73
N PHE A 183 -2.69 19.19 -0.27
CA PHE A 183 -4.11 19.41 -0.03
C PHE A 183 -4.49 20.89 -0.14
#